data_5f19f8790042126f792cd57660841601
#
_entry.id   5f19f8790042126f792cd57660841601
#
_cell.length_a   1.000
_cell.length_b   1.000
_cell.length_c   1.000
_cell.angle_alpha   90.00
_cell.angle_beta   90.00
_cell.angle_gamma   90.00
#
_symmetry.space_group_name_H-M   'P 1'
#
loop_
_entity.id
_entity.type
_entity.pdbx_description
1 polymer ?
#
loop_
_entity_poly.entity_id
_entity_poly.type
_entity_poly.pdbx_seq_one_letter_code
_entity_poly.pdbx_strand_id
1 'polypeptide(L)'
;MGKSDAVAAKAEELLTPVTESFGVSVYDVEYVLENGERYLRAYIDKEGGVTIDDCENVSRAFEKVLDDSGLINDQYILEVSSPGLGRALTKDRHLEKSLGEEVEISFYKPQVIGVEKEKEIKSKSVTGILKAFDKDKITIADTETESSSEWQRSDISQIRLTLDF
;
A
#
# COMPACT_ATOMS: atom_id res chain seq x y z
N MET A 1 13.35 -12.02 -9.36
CA MET A 1 11.88 -11.98 -9.27
C MET A 1 11.30 -13.38 -9.38
N GLY A 2 10.32 -13.71 -8.56
CA GLY A 2 9.66 -14.99 -8.61
C GLY A 2 8.58 -15.05 -9.69
N LYS A 3 8.09 -16.25 -9.98
CA LYS A 3 7.00 -16.48 -10.94
C LYS A 3 5.73 -15.71 -10.55
N SER A 4 5.43 -15.64 -9.25
CA SER A 4 4.27 -14.90 -8.75
C SER A 4 4.36 -13.39 -9.03
N ASP A 5 5.56 -12.82 -8.93
CA ASP A 5 5.77 -11.40 -9.23
C ASP A 5 5.60 -11.13 -10.72
N ALA A 6 6.04 -12.05 -11.57
CA ALA A 6 5.88 -11.92 -13.02
C ALA A 6 4.40 -11.99 -13.42
N VAL A 7 3.63 -12.87 -12.80
CA VAL A 7 2.19 -12.99 -13.03
C VAL A 7 1.48 -11.70 -12.57
N ALA A 8 1.82 -11.20 -11.38
CA ALA A 8 1.24 -9.96 -10.86
C ALA A 8 1.52 -8.76 -11.78
N ALA A 9 2.75 -8.65 -12.29
CA ALA A 9 3.14 -7.58 -13.20
C ALA A 9 2.35 -7.63 -14.52
N LYS A 10 2.19 -8.81 -15.09
CA LYS A 10 1.40 -8.99 -16.33
C LYS A 10 -0.08 -8.73 -16.08
N ALA A 11 -0.59 -9.17 -14.95
CA ALA A 11 -1.97 -8.92 -14.56
C ALA A 11 -2.23 -7.42 -14.42
N GLU A 12 -1.28 -6.68 -13.85
CA GLU A 12 -1.39 -5.23 -13.73
C GLU A 12 -1.43 -4.54 -15.09
N GLU A 13 -0.62 -5.00 -16.04
CA GLU A 13 -0.64 -4.47 -17.40
C GLU A 13 -2.02 -4.66 -18.06
N LEU A 14 -2.64 -5.81 -17.82
CA LEU A 14 -3.99 -6.09 -18.33
C LEU A 14 -5.07 -5.30 -17.60
N LEU A 15 -4.86 -5.05 -16.33
CA LEU A 15 -5.82 -4.32 -15.48
C LEU A 15 -5.87 -2.82 -15.79
N THR A 16 -4.75 -2.21 -16.11
CA THR A 16 -4.63 -0.75 -16.29
C THR A 16 -5.67 -0.18 -17.27
N PRO A 17 -5.86 -0.73 -18.48
CA PRO A 17 -6.91 -0.21 -19.37
C PRO A 17 -8.32 -0.36 -18.79
N VAL A 18 -8.55 -1.40 -18.02
CA VAL A 18 -9.85 -1.65 -17.38
C VAL A 18 -10.14 -0.56 -16.36
N THR A 19 -9.18 -0.29 -15.47
CA THR A 19 -9.36 0.73 -14.44
C THR A 19 -9.53 2.12 -15.03
N GLU A 20 -8.78 2.43 -16.09
CA GLU A 20 -8.91 3.72 -16.78
C GLU A 20 -10.32 3.91 -17.34
N SER A 21 -10.94 2.85 -17.87
CA SER A 21 -12.29 2.93 -18.42
C SER A 21 -13.37 3.19 -17.38
N PHE A 22 -13.10 2.87 -16.11
CA PHE A 22 -14.02 3.09 -15.00
C PHE A 22 -13.64 4.28 -14.11
N GLY A 23 -12.60 5.02 -14.48
CA GLY A 23 -12.18 6.21 -13.72
C GLY A 23 -11.51 5.90 -12.37
N VAL A 24 -10.93 4.71 -12.25
CA VAL A 24 -10.18 4.31 -11.05
C VAL A 24 -8.72 4.05 -11.41
N SER A 25 -7.86 3.91 -10.43
CA SER A 25 -6.44 3.62 -10.64
C SER A 25 -6.03 2.33 -9.94
N VAL A 26 -4.95 1.73 -10.42
CA VAL A 26 -4.37 0.53 -9.77
C VAL A 26 -3.52 0.99 -8.61
N TYR A 27 -3.80 0.48 -7.41
CA TYR A 27 -2.95 0.70 -6.24
C TYR A 27 -1.87 -0.37 -6.16
N ASP A 28 -2.25 -1.64 -6.29
CA ASP A 28 -1.33 -2.77 -6.28
C ASP A 28 -2.00 -4.00 -6.84
N VAL A 29 -1.19 -4.98 -7.27
CA VAL A 29 -1.67 -6.29 -7.70
C VAL A 29 -0.75 -7.34 -7.10
N GLU A 30 -1.33 -8.38 -6.50
CA GLU A 30 -0.60 -9.47 -5.88
C GLU A 30 -1.15 -10.81 -6.37
N TYR A 31 -0.25 -11.76 -6.62
CA TYR A 31 -0.62 -13.14 -6.92
C TYR A 31 0.00 -14.02 -5.84
N VAL A 32 -0.82 -14.53 -4.93
CA VAL A 32 -0.35 -15.17 -3.70
C VAL A 32 -1.00 -16.54 -3.50
N LEU A 33 -0.31 -17.40 -2.76
CA LEU A 33 -0.84 -18.69 -2.34
C LEU A 33 -1.13 -18.62 -0.85
N GLU A 34 -2.38 -18.82 -0.46
CA GLU A 34 -2.82 -18.84 0.93
C GLU A 34 -3.70 -20.05 1.18
N ASN A 35 -3.41 -20.81 2.21
CA ASN A 35 -4.22 -21.98 2.61
C ASN A 35 -4.47 -22.96 1.46
N GLY A 36 -3.48 -23.12 0.59
CA GLY A 36 -3.58 -24.04 -0.56
C GLY A 36 -4.32 -23.49 -1.76
N GLU A 37 -4.81 -22.26 -1.71
CA GLU A 37 -5.51 -21.61 -2.81
C GLU A 37 -4.74 -20.41 -3.34
N ARG A 38 -4.82 -20.21 -4.66
CA ARG A 38 -4.16 -19.07 -5.30
C ARG A 38 -5.15 -17.92 -5.42
N TYR A 39 -4.68 -16.73 -5.06
CA TYR A 39 -5.46 -15.49 -5.13
C TYR A 39 -4.76 -14.48 -6.03
N LEU A 40 -5.51 -13.93 -6.96
CA LEU A 40 -5.06 -12.74 -7.68
C LEU A 40 -5.82 -11.57 -7.04
N ARG A 41 -5.11 -10.73 -6.31
CA ARG A 41 -5.69 -9.60 -5.59
C ARG A 41 -5.32 -8.30 -6.28
N ALA A 42 -6.33 -7.57 -6.70
CA ALA A 42 -6.16 -6.26 -7.31
C ALA A 42 -6.72 -5.21 -6.36
N TYR A 43 -5.87 -4.27 -5.99
CA TYR A 43 -6.25 -3.14 -5.13
C TYR A 43 -6.40 -1.92 -6.01
N ILE A 44 -7.58 -1.33 -6.00
CA ILE A 44 -7.89 -0.16 -6.82
C ILE A 44 -8.21 1.02 -5.93
N ASP A 45 -7.94 2.21 -6.44
CA ASP A 45 -8.13 3.45 -5.70
C ASP A 45 -8.77 4.51 -6.59
N LYS A 46 -9.35 5.52 -5.96
CA LYS A 46 -10.06 6.59 -6.64
C LYS A 46 -10.16 7.78 -5.70
N GLU A 47 -10.05 8.99 -6.23
CA GLU A 47 -10.28 10.19 -5.43
C GLU A 47 -11.68 10.13 -4.82
N GLY A 48 -11.78 10.31 -3.51
CA GLY A 48 -13.03 10.16 -2.79
C GLY A 48 -13.37 8.74 -2.36
N GLY A 49 -12.53 7.77 -2.74
CA GLY A 49 -12.68 6.35 -2.38
C GLY A 49 -13.47 5.55 -3.41
N VAL A 50 -13.15 4.26 -3.52
CA VAL A 50 -13.86 3.33 -4.40
C VAL A 50 -15.11 2.81 -3.72
N THR A 51 -16.14 2.59 -4.53
CA THR A 51 -17.42 2.01 -4.06
C THR A 51 -17.42 0.52 -4.33
N ILE A 52 -18.41 -0.17 -3.75
CA ILE A 52 -18.65 -1.60 -4.02
C ILE A 52 -18.92 -1.80 -5.52
N ASP A 53 -19.70 -0.89 -6.12
CA ASP A 53 -20.00 -0.94 -7.56
C ASP A 53 -18.74 -0.81 -8.40
N ASP A 54 -17.82 0.08 -8.02
CA ASP A 54 -16.53 0.23 -8.70
C ASP A 54 -15.76 -1.10 -8.69
N CYS A 55 -15.66 -1.74 -7.54
CA CYS A 55 -14.97 -3.01 -7.40
C CYS A 55 -15.63 -4.12 -8.23
N GLU A 56 -16.94 -4.17 -8.22
CA GLU A 56 -17.71 -5.17 -8.95
C GLU A 56 -17.55 -4.98 -10.47
N ASN A 57 -17.66 -3.76 -10.96
CA ASN A 57 -17.49 -3.45 -12.37
C ASN A 57 -16.10 -3.79 -12.88
N VAL A 58 -15.07 -3.40 -12.11
CA VAL A 58 -13.69 -3.71 -12.45
C VAL A 58 -13.46 -5.22 -12.42
N SER A 59 -13.98 -5.91 -11.40
CA SER A 59 -13.82 -7.35 -11.25
C SER A 59 -14.38 -8.12 -12.46
N ARG A 60 -15.58 -7.78 -12.91
CA ARG A 60 -16.22 -8.44 -14.07
C ARG A 60 -15.44 -8.21 -15.36
N ALA A 61 -15.03 -6.97 -15.62
CA ALA A 61 -14.28 -6.63 -16.82
C ALA A 61 -12.89 -7.26 -16.80
N PHE A 62 -12.23 -7.24 -15.66
CA PHE A 62 -10.89 -7.81 -15.50
C PHE A 62 -10.90 -9.33 -15.63
N GLU A 63 -11.91 -10.00 -15.07
CA GLU A 63 -12.07 -11.45 -15.19
C GLU A 63 -12.10 -11.88 -16.66
N LYS A 64 -12.87 -11.17 -17.46
CA LYS A 64 -12.97 -11.45 -18.90
C LYS A 64 -11.63 -11.26 -19.61
N VAL A 65 -10.92 -10.18 -19.30
CA VAL A 65 -9.60 -9.91 -19.88
C VAL A 65 -8.60 -11.00 -19.50
N LEU A 66 -8.63 -11.44 -18.23
CA LEU A 66 -7.75 -12.50 -17.75
C LEU A 66 -8.04 -13.82 -18.43
N ASP A 67 -9.31 -14.19 -18.58
CA ASP A 67 -9.72 -15.41 -19.26
C ASP A 67 -9.25 -15.41 -20.72
N ASP A 68 -9.46 -14.31 -21.42
CA ASP A 68 -9.07 -14.16 -22.82
C ASP A 68 -7.54 -14.20 -23.00
N SER A 69 -6.78 -13.72 -21.99
CA SER A 69 -5.33 -13.65 -22.06
C SER A 69 -4.63 -14.99 -21.86
N GLY A 70 -5.26 -15.92 -21.14
CA GLY A 70 -4.63 -17.19 -20.76
C GLY A 70 -3.44 -17.03 -19.82
N LEU A 71 -3.32 -15.90 -19.13
CA LEU A 71 -2.18 -15.60 -18.26
C LEU A 71 -2.01 -16.60 -17.13
N ILE A 72 -3.10 -17.02 -16.51
CA ILE A 72 -3.07 -17.94 -15.37
C ILE A 72 -3.73 -19.24 -15.78
N ASN A 73 -2.95 -20.32 -15.73
CA ASN A 73 -3.44 -21.66 -16.09
C ASN A 73 -3.94 -22.44 -14.88
N ASP A 74 -3.53 -22.04 -13.70
CA ASP A 74 -3.96 -22.66 -12.45
C ASP A 74 -5.33 -22.12 -12.03
N GLN A 75 -6.02 -22.87 -11.20
CA GLN A 75 -7.26 -22.40 -10.61
C GLN A 75 -6.90 -21.29 -9.61
N TYR A 76 -7.64 -20.20 -9.65
CA TYR A 76 -7.39 -19.04 -8.77
C TYR A 76 -8.69 -18.31 -8.44
N ILE A 77 -8.62 -17.51 -7.39
CA ILE A 77 -9.72 -16.66 -6.95
C ILE A 77 -9.34 -15.20 -7.22
N LEU A 78 -10.18 -14.48 -7.94
CA LEU A 78 -9.97 -13.06 -8.20
C LEU A 78 -10.66 -12.24 -7.14
N GLU A 79 -9.90 -11.35 -6.48
CA GLU A 79 -10.43 -10.38 -5.53
C GLU A 79 -10.07 -8.98 -5.99
N VAL A 80 -11.06 -8.10 -6.06
CA VAL A 80 -10.85 -6.68 -6.37
C VAL A 80 -11.40 -5.87 -5.22
N SER A 81 -10.56 -5.04 -4.61
CA SER A 81 -10.93 -4.27 -3.43
C SER A 81 -10.16 -2.96 -3.35
N SER A 82 -10.55 -2.11 -2.41
CA SER A 82 -9.75 -0.92 -2.09
C SER A 82 -8.60 -1.32 -1.18
N PRO A 83 -7.52 -0.50 -1.09
CA PRO A 83 -6.44 -0.77 -0.15
C PRO A 83 -6.89 -0.77 1.31
N GLY A 84 -7.97 -0.06 1.61
CA GLY A 84 -8.50 0.05 2.97
C GLY A 84 -7.72 1.04 3.83
N LEU A 85 -8.40 1.58 4.84
CA LEU A 85 -7.77 2.45 5.83
C LEU A 85 -6.96 1.59 6.81
N GLY A 86 -5.83 2.12 7.26
CA GLY A 86 -4.97 1.42 8.22
C GLY A 86 -4.13 0.31 7.61
N ARG A 87 -4.13 0.17 6.30
CA ARG A 87 -3.32 -0.86 5.63
C ARG A 87 -1.83 -0.56 5.79
N ALA A 88 -1.05 -1.61 6.02
CA ALA A 88 0.41 -1.49 6.10
C ALA A 88 1.00 -1.14 4.74
N LEU A 89 1.97 -0.22 4.74
CA LEU A 89 2.71 0.20 3.55
C LEU A 89 3.98 -0.63 3.47
N THR A 90 3.97 -1.67 2.65
CA THR A 90 5.05 -2.66 2.61
C THR A 90 5.99 -2.50 1.40
N LYS A 91 5.57 -1.74 0.40
CA LYS A 91 6.34 -1.54 -0.84
C LYS A 91 6.57 -0.06 -1.09
N ASP A 92 7.63 0.27 -1.84
CA ASP A 92 7.93 1.64 -2.21
C ASP A 92 6.79 2.30 -2.97
N ARG A 93 6.10 1.55 -3.83
CA ARG A 93 4.93 2.08 -4.54
C ARG A 93 3.80 2.49 -3.61
N HIS A 94 3.65 1.81 -2.45
CA HIS A 94 2.68 2.18 -1.43
C HIS A 94 3.08 3.50 -0.78
N LEU A 95 4.36 3.65 -0.48
CA LEU A 95 4.90 4.88 0.10
C LEU A 95 4.73 6.05 -0.86
N GLU A 96 5.04 5.84 -2.14
CA GLU A 96 4.90 6.89 -3.15
C GLU A 96 3.47 7.40 -3.24
N LYS A 97 2.49 6.50 -3.23
CA LYS A 97 1.07 6.88 -3.27
C LYS A 97 0.58 7.54 -1.99
N SER A 98 1.31 7.36 -0.89
CA SER A 98 0.95 7.91 0.41
C SER A 98 1.70 9.19 0.75
N LEU A 99 2.51 9.73 -0.17
CA LEU A 99 3.18 11.01 0.04
C LEU A 99 2.14 12.10 0.28
N GLY A 100 2.34 12.88 1.35
CA GLY A 100 1.40 13.91 1.77
C GLY A 100 0.32 13.43 2.72
N GLU A 101 0.26 12.13 2.99
CA GLU A 101 -0.71 11.53 3.91
C GLU A 101 -0.08 11.31 5.28
N GLU A 102 -0.91 11.27 6.32
CA GLU A 102 -0.44 10.97 7.66
C GLU A 102 -0.20 9.49 7.81
N VAL A 103 0.97 9.13 8.32
CA VAL A 103 1.37 7.74 8.55
C VAL A 103 1.79 7.54 10.00
N GLU A 104 1.64 6.31 10.49
CA GLU A 104 2.17 5.87 11.77
C GLU A 104 3.33 4.92 11.49
N ILE A 105 4.48 5.21 12.06
CA ILE A 105 5.68 4.39 11.96
C ILE A 105 5.86 3.67 13.29
N SER A 106 5.97 2.34 13.25
CA SER A 106 6.28 1.51 14.43
C SER A 106 7.71 1.01 14.32
N PHE A 107 8.40 0.92 15.44
CA PHE A 107 9.81 0.52 15.50
C PHE A 107 9.97 -0.83 16.19
N TYR A 108 11.02 -1.56 15.82
CA TYR A 108 11.39 -2.80 16.53
C TYR A 108 11.80 -2.53 17.97
N LYS A 109 12.49 -1.39 18.19
CA LYS A 109 12.94 -0.96 19.52
C LYS A 109 12.56 0.50 19.73
N PRO A 110 12.33 0.93 20.98
CA PRO A 110 12.03 2.35 21.22
C PRO A 110 13.11 3.27 20.66
N GLN A 111 12.66 4.36 20.04
CA GLN A 111 13.52 5.38 19.45
C GLN A 111 13.32 6.70 20.17
N VAL A 112 14.33 7.54 20.18
CA VAL A 112 14.22 8.90 20.73
C VAL A 112 13.40 9.74 19.76
N ILE A 113 12.22 10.17 20.19
CA ILE A 113 11.30 10.96 19.36
C ILE A 113 11.32 12.45 19.72
N GLY A 114 11.96 12.82 20.83
CA GLY A 114 12.07 14.20 21.23
C GLY A 114 12.83 14.33 22.53
N VAL A 115 12.96 15.58 22.99
CA VAL A 115 13.59 15.91 24.26
C VAL A 115 12.69 16.89 25.01
N GLU A 116 12.39 16.58 26.26
CA GLU A 116 11.58 17.46 27.13
C GLU A 116 12.26 17.55 28.50
N LYS A 117 12.47 18.77 28.99
CA LYS A 117 13.11 19.05 30.27
C LYS A 117 14.47 18.30 30.42
N GLU A 118 15.28 18.34 29.37
CA GLU A 118 16.60 17.70 29.30
C GLU A 118 16.54 16.18 29.33
N LYS A 119 15.36 15.57 29.19
CA LYS A 119 15.20 14.12 29.13
C LYS A 119 14.77 13.68 27.75
N GLU A 120 15.39 12.61 27.26
CA GLU A 120 15.02 12.01 26.00
C GLU A 120 13.67 11.30 26.15
N ILE A 121 12.77 11.55 25.22
CA ILE A 121 11.49 10.85 25.15
C ILE A 121 11.63 9.73 24.13
N LYS A 122 11.39 8.49 24.57
CA LYS A 122 11.47 7.31 23.72
C LYS A 122 10.08 6.75 23.46
N SER A 123 9.86 6.27 22.25
CA SER A 123 8.61 5.61 21.89
C SER A 123 8.86 4.51 20.86
N LYS A 124 7.96 3.54 20.79
CA LYS A 124 7.98 2.51 19.75
C LYS A 124 7.21 2.93 18.50
N SER A 125 6.61 4.11 18.51
CA SER A 125 5.89 4.62 17.34
C SER A 125 5.96 6.13 17.27
N VAL A 126 5.77 6.65 16.06
CA VAL A 126 5.69 8.07 15.78
C VAL A 126 4.73 8.28 14.61
N THR A 127 4.01 9.40 14.61
CA THR A 127 3.11 9.77 13.52
C THR A 127 3.56 11.07 12.88
N GLY A 128 3.24 11.24 11.60
CA GLY A 128 3.54 12.45 10.86
C GLY A 128 3.13 12.31 9.41
N ILE A 129 3.26 13.41 8.68
CA ILE A 129 2.97 13.43 7.25
C ILE A 129 4.18 12.87 6.49
N LEU A 130 3.95 11.88 5.64
CA LEU A 130 5.01 11.31 4.82
C LEU A 130 5.46 12.32 3.77
N LYS A 131 6.69 12.81 3.87
CA LYS A 131 7.24 13.83 2.97
C LYS A 131 8.14 13.27 1.90
N ALA A 132 8.96 12.29 2.24
CA ALA A 132 9.90 11.69 1.32
C ALA A 132 10.33 10.32 1.82
N PHE A 133 10.90 9.54 0.95
CA PHE A 133 11.51 8.27 1.33
C PHE A 133 12.59 7.91 0.29
N ASP A 134 13.53 7.07 0.72
CA ASP A 134 14.45 6.41 -0.18
C ASP A 134 14.60 4.96 0.29
N LYS A 135 15.55 4.23 -0.24
CA LYS A 135 15.72 2.81 0.12
C LYS A 135 16.20 2.61 1.57
N ASP A 136 16.75 3.65 2.20
CA ASP A 136 17.34 3.58 3.54
C ASP A 136 16.54 4.35 4.60
N LYS A 137 15.83 5.39 4.22
CA LYS A 137 15.21 6.34 5.16
C LYS A 137 13.78 6.70 4.79
N ILE A 138 13.02 7.06 5.83
CA ILE A 138 11.68 7.63 5.70
C ILE A 138 11.71 9.01 6.36
N THR A 139 11.21 10.03 5.67
CA THR A 139 11.12 11.40 6.20
C THR A 139 9.65 11.75 6.45
N ILE A 140 9.34 12.16 7.66
CA ILE A 140 8.00 12.60 8.04
C ILE A 140 8.07 14.00 8.64
N ALA A 141 6.96 14.73 8.59
CA ALA A 141 6.82 16.04 9.22
C ALA A 141 5.74 15.99 10.29
N ASP A 142 6.02 16.62 11.43
CA ASP A 142 5.03 16.74 12.49
C ASP A 142 3.88 17.61 12.02
N THR A 143 2.64 17.22 12.30
CA THR A 143 1.44 17.93 11.86
C THR A 143 1.24 19.25 12.58
N GLU A 144 1.77 19.40 13.79
CA GLU A 144 1.61 20.60 14.60
C GLU A 144 2.75 21.60 14.43
N THR A 145 4.00 21.10 14.46
CA THR A 145 5.20 21.95 14.45
C THR A 145 5.83 22.11 13.08
N GLU A 146 5.41 21.31 12.10
CA GLU A 146 5.99 21.23 10.76
C GLU A 146 7.47 20.81 10.75
N SER A 147 8.01 20.35 11.89
CA SER A 147 9.38 19.85 11.97
C SER A 147 9.49 18.50 11.27
N SER A 148 10.53 18.32 10.48
CA SER A 148 10.79 17.03 9.81
C SER A 148 11.71 16.17 10.64
N SER A 149 11.52 14.86 10.54
CA SER A 149 12.41 13.86 11.12
C SER A 149 12.64 12.74 10.13
N GLU A 150 13.84 12.17 10.20
CA GLU A 150 14.23 11.04 9.35
C GLU A 150 14.43 9.80 10.20
N TRP A 151 13.97 8.67 9.69
CA TRP A 151 14.04 7.39 10.39
C TRP A 151 14.61 6.32 9.49
N GLN A 152 15.52 5.50 10.02
CA GLN A 152 16.13 4.41 9.25
C GLN A 152 15.09 3.32 9.01
N ARG A 153 14.94 2.89 7.77
CA ARG A 153 13.98 1.83 7.44
C ARG A 153 14.30 0.52 8.16
N SER A 154 15.59 0.27 8.45
CA SER A 154 16.01 -0.92 9.19
C SER A 154 15.51 -0.94 10.65
N ASP A 155 15.18 0.22 11.21
CA ASP A 155 14.65 0.33 12.58
C ASP A 155 13.12 0.22 12.60
N ILE A 156 12.48 0.32 11.45
CA ILE A 156 11.03 0.37 11.31
C ILE A 156 10.46 -1.04 11.15
N SER A 157 9.53 -1.42 12.02
CA SER A 157 8.85 -2.70 11.94
C SER A 157 7.64 -2.63 11.02
N GLN A 158 6.95 -1.47 10.99
CA GLN A 158 5.75 -1.31 10.18
C GLN A 158 5.46 0.17 9.93
N ILE A 159 4.91 0.47 8.77
CA ILE A 159 4.38 1.80 8.42
C ILE A 159 2.95 1.57 7.95
N ARG A 160 2.01 2.36 8.43
CA ARG A 160 0.63 2.30 7.99
C ARG A 160 0.01 3.69 7.91
N LEU A 161 -1.03 3.83 7.08
CA LEU A 161 -1.83 5.05 7.07
C LEU A 161 -2.60 5.13 8.38
N THR A 162 -2.67 6.33 8.97
CA THR A 162 -3.46 6.51 10.19
C THR A 162 -4.94 6.49 9.84
N LEU A 163 -5.74 6.00 10.79
CA LEU A 163 -7.18 6.05 10.67
C LEU A 163 -7.62 7.43 11.19
N ASP A 164 -8.03 8.28 10.27
CA ASP A 164 -8.50 9.61 10.63
C ASP A 164 -10.03 9.59 10.63
N PHE A 165 -10.57 9.73 11.81
CA PHE A 165 -12.01 9.75 12.01
C PHE A 165 -12.51 11.15 12.31
#